data_fe0613183fa5242ae218437643145476
#
_entry.id   fe0613183fa5242ae218437643145476
#
_cell.length_a   1.000
_cell.length_b   1.000
_cell.length_c   1.000
_cell.angle_alpha   90.00
_cell.angle_beta   90.00
_cell.angle_gamma   90.00
#
_symmetry.space_group_name_H-M   'P 1'
#
loop_
_entity.id
_entity.type
_entity.pdbx_description
1 polymer ?
#
loop_
_entity_poly.entity_id
_entity_poly.type
_entity_poly.pdbx_seq_one_letter_code
_entity_poly.pdbx_strand_id
1 'polypeptide(L)'
;MDEDAAAGPAMLAKRIVNRVGRPFGINPFPRAFPNPTTAQIVDRADVFDSIYRSNFWGSGESRSGVGSEVDFSLAYLARLRALISERGLKRMFDAPCGDLNWSIGLARDPGVTYAGGDISASLIADLRQLHPEVELTVFDICKDPFPEADVWHCRDCLFHLPFADISRAFENFARSSIPYALLTTHRARWLHRNLDVSLGGFRFLDLERPPIGLAEAEEYLPDYRKGSDFPRYVGLWSRAAIVEAIGSGKFTAA
;
A
#
# COMPACT_ATOMS: atom_id res chain seq x y z
N MET A 1 6.35 -22.55 11.78
CA MET A 1 5.53 -23.79 11.94
C MET A 1 4.85 -24.03 10.60
N ASP A 2 5.12 -25.19 10.00
CA ASP A 2 4.56 -25.57 8.71
C ASP A 2 3.03 -25.73 8.81
N GLU A 3 2.30 -24.72 8.31
CA GLU A 3 0.83 -24.83 8.11
C GLU A 3 0.45 -25.89 7.05
N ASP A 4 1.42 -26.52 6.42
CA ASP A 4 1.21 -27.48 5.33
C ASP A 4 0.81 -28.88 5.80
N ALA A 5 1.04 -29.22 7.06
CA ALA A 5 0.81 -30.57 7.55
C ALA A 5 -0.67 -30.94 7.80
N ALA A 6 -1.59 -29.95 7.79
CA ALA A 6 -3.02 -30.16 8.08
C ALA A 6 -3.97 -29.91 6.90
N ALA A 7 -3.46 -29.60 5.71
CA ALA A 7 -4.29 -29.23 4.58
C ALA A 7 -4.73 -30.46 3.78
N GLY A 8 -6.04 -30.74 3.74
CA GLY A 8 -6.59 -31.83 2.93
C GLY A 8 -6.30 -31.63 1.41
N PRO A 9 -6.38 -32.75 0.61
CA PRO A 9 -5.96 -32.74 -0.82
C PRO A 9 -6.57 -31.64 -1.68
N ALA A 10 -7.82 -31.30 -1.45
CA ALA A 10 -8.51 -30.23 -2.18
C ALA A 10 -7.94 -28.83 -1.88
N MET A 11 -7.49 -28.61 -0.65
CA MET A 11 -6.87 -27.34 -0.24
C MET A 11 -5.45 -27.24 -0.83
N LEU A 12 -4.71 -28.33 -0.85
CA LEU A 12 -3.40 -28.40 -1.47
C LEU A 12 -3.47 -28.12 -2.98
N ALA A 13 -4.45 -28.70 -3.68
CA ALA A 13 -4.67 -28.44 -5.10
C ALA A 13 -4.95 -26.94 -5.37
N LYS A 14 -5.80 -26.30 -4.57
CA LYS A 14 -6.07 -24.84 -4.67
C LYS A 14 -4.79 -24.01 -4.46
N ARG A 15 -3.94 -24.41 -3.49
CA ARG A 15 -2.66 -23.73 -3.22
C ARG A 15 -1.71 -23.84 -4.41
N ILE A 16 -1.61 -25.04 -5.03
CA ILE A 16 -0.77 -25.27 -6.21
C ILE A 16 -1.26 -24.41 -7.38
N VAL A 17 -2.55 -24.41 -7.67
CA VAL A 17 -3.13 -23.59 -8.76
C VAL A 17 -2.83 -22.12 -8.56
N ASN A 18 -3.02 -21.58 -7.35
CA ASN A 18 -2.68 -20.19 -7.06
C ASN A 18 -1.17 -19.93 -7.19
N ARG A 19 -0.32 -20.84 -6.65
CA ARG A 19 1.14 -20.67 -6.71
C ARG A 19 1.66 -20.61 -8.14
N VAL A 20 1.17 -21.48 -9.02
CA VAL A 20 1.54 -21.50 -10.44
C VAL A 20 0.95 -20.30 -11.19
N GLY A 21 -0.27 -19.89 -10.87
CA GLY A 21 -0.97 -18.80 -11.53
C GLY A 21 -0.54 -17.39 -11.11
N ARG A 22 -0.01 -17.23 -9.88
CA ARG A 22 0.33 -15.90 -9.31
C ARG A 22 1.26 -15.05 -10.18
N PRO A 23 2.36 -15.56 -10.74
CA PRO A 23 3.23 -14.77 -11.61
C PRO A 23 2.53 -14.20 -12.85
N PHE A 24 1.41 -14.81 -13.22
CA PHE A 24 0.58 -14.40 -14.37
C PHE A 24 -0.67 -13.59 -13.95
N GLY A 25 -0.78 -13.21 -12.68
CA GLY A 25 -1.96 -12.51 -12.15
C GLY A 25 -3.21 -13.39 -12.04
N ILE A 26 -3.06 -14.71 -12.00
CA ILE A 26 -4.16 -15.67 -11.87
C ILE A 26 -4.21 -16.16 -10.41
N ASN A 27 -5.31 -15.85 -9.71
CA ASN A 27 -5.50 -16.25 -8.32
C ASN A 27 -6.98 -16.58 -8.06
N PRO A 28 -7.49 -17.71 -8.61
CA PRO A 28 -8.92 -18.06 -8.56
C PRO A 28 -9.41 -18.39 -7.15
N PHE A 29 -8.51 -18.71 -6.22
CA PHE A 29 -8.82 -19.01 -4.83
C PHE A 29 -8.14 -18.01 -3.91
N PRO A 30 -8.53 -16.70 -3.93
CA PRO A 30 -7.89 -15.68 -3.14
C PRO A 30 -8.02 -15.99 -1.64
N ARG A 31 -7.05 -15.52 -0.86
CA ARG A 31 -7.03 -15.60 0.59
C ARG A 31 -6.69 -14.26 1.19
N ALA A 32 -7.33 -13.95 2.29
CA ALA A 32 -6.93 -12.90 3.21
C ALA A 32 -6.23 -13.54 4.41
N PHE A 33 -5.13 -12.95 4.83
CA PHE A 33 -4.37 -13.39 5.99
C PHE A 33 -4.62 -12.39 7.12
N PRO A 34 -5.35 -12.76 8.19
CA PRO A 34 -5.59 -11.86 9.30
C PRO A 34 -4.30 -11.56 10.06
N ASN A 35 -4.25 -10.40 10.70
CA ASN A 35 -3.21 -10.10 11.66
C ASN A 35 -3.61 -10.67 13.03
N PRO A 36 -2.87 -11.61 13.60
CA PRO A 36 -3.22 -12.23 14.89
C PRO A 36 -3.20 -11.23 16.05
N THR A 37 -2.48 -10.11 15.94
CA THR A 37 -2.42 -9.10 16.99
C THR A 37 -3.67 -8.20 17.06
N THR A 38 -4.53 -8.20 16.04
CA THR A 38 -5.73 -7.33 16.00
C THR A 38 -6.87 -7.80 16.89
N ALA A 39 -6.85 -9.02 17.39
CA ALA A 39 -7.97 -9.57 18.18
C ALA A 39 -8.28 -8.79 19.48
N GLN A 40 -7.36 -7.94 19.94
CA GLN A 40 -7.48 -7.16 21.19
C GLN A 40 -7.29 -5.65 20.98
N ILE A 41 -6.95 -5.18 19.79
CA ILE A 41 -6.61 -3.79 19.51
C ILE A 41 -7.69 -3.20 18.61
N VAL A 42 -8.29 -2.08 19.02
CA VAL A 42 -9.39 -1.40 18.30
C VAL A 42 -8.89 -0.20 17.49
N ASP A 43 -7.79 0.42 17.90
CA ASP A 43 -7.22 1.61 17.25
C ASP A 43 -6.22 1.26 16.16
N ARG A 44 -6.30 1.94 15.00
CA ARG A 44 -5.38 1.73 13.88
C ARG A 44 -3.94 2.06 14.24
N ALA A 45 -3.73 3.15 14.99
CA ALA A 45 -2.40 3.57 15.40
C ALA A 45 -1.72 2.50 16.25
N ASP A 46 -2.45 1.92 17.21
CA ASP A 46 -1.93 0.86 18.08
C ASP A 46 -1.55 -0.40 17.30
N VAL A 47 -2.35 -0.78 16.30
CA VAL A 47 -2.06 -1.95 15.45
C VAL A 47 -0.76 -1.73 14.67
N PHE A 48 -0.62 -0.61 13.96
CA PHE A 48 0.57 -0.36 13.14
C PHE A 48 1.81 -0.06 13.98
N ASP A 49 1.66 0.60 15.11
CA ASP A 49 2.75 0.79 16.07
C ASP A 49 3.26 -0.55 16.64
N SER A 50 2.35 -1.47 16.95
CA SER A 50 2.69 -2.84 17.36
C SER A 50 3.40 -3.62 16.26
N ILE A 51 2.92 -3.53 15.01
CA ILE A 51 3.56 -4.14 13.82
C ILE A 51 5.00 -3.63 13.66
N TYR A 52 5.20 -2.31 13.74
CA TYR A 52 6.52 -1.69 13.64
C TYR A 52 7.45 -2.16 14.75
N ARG A 53 7.01 -2.08 16.01
CA ARG A 53 7.84 -2.45 17.16
C ARG A 53 8.24 -3.92 17.19
N SER A 54 7.31 -4.80 16.82
CA SER A 54 7.55 -6.24 16.80
C SER A 54 8.29 -6.74 15.56
N ASN A 55 8.51 -5.88 14.55
CA ASN A 55 8.97 -6.29 13.23
C ASN A 55 8.12 -7.43 12.63
N PHE A 56 6.79 -7.31 12.76
CA PHE A 56 5.85 -8.37 12.41
C PHE A 56 5.96 -8.82 10.94
N TRP A 57 6.28 -7.91 10.03
CA TRP A 57 6.47 -8.23 8.60
C TRP A 57 7.83 -8.87 8.27
N GLY A 58 8.72 -9.01 9.26
CA GLY A 58 9.82 -9.95 9.23
C GLY A 58 10.96 -9.66 8.26
N SER A 59 11.22 -8.41 7.88
CA SER A 59 12.43 -8.07 7.13
C SER A 59 13.62 -7.83 8.07
N GLY A 60 14.80 -8.33 7.66
CA GLY A 60 16.05 -8.06 8.36
C GLY A 60 16.63 -6.67 8.07
N GLU A 61 16.14 -5.99 7.01
CA GLU A 61 16.63 -4.68 6.57
C GLU A 61 15.64 -3.56 6.90
N SER A 62 14.34 -3.80 6.71
CA SER A 62 13.29 -2.81 6.88
C SER A 62 12.16 -3.34 7.78
N ARG A 63 11.72 -2.56 8.75
CA ARG A 63 10.54 -2.88 9.56
C ARG A 63 9.22 -2.69 8.81
N SER A 64 9.27 -2.00 7.67
CA SER A 64 8.15 -1.89 6.72
C SER A 64 8.01 -3.11 5.82
N GLY A 65 8.83 -4.16 6.02
CA GLY A 65 8.76 -5.45 5.34
C GLY A 65 9.63 -5.56 4.09
N VAL A 66 9.66 -6.76 3.51
CA VAL A 66 10.50 -7.12 2.34
C VAL A 66 10.27 -6.21 1.13
N GLY A 67 9.04 -5.71 0.93
CA GLY A 67 8.71 -4.76 -0.13
C GLY A 67 9.45 -3.43 -0.02
N SER A 68 9.97 -3.10 1.17
CA SER A 68 10.69 -1.86 1.47
C SER A 68 12.22 -2.06 1.55
N GLU A 69 12.73 -3.24 1.21
CA GLU A 69 14.18 -3.46 1.04
C GLU A 69 14.70 -2.68 -0.15
N VAL A 70 15.94 -2.16 -0.05
CA VAL A 70 16.54 -1.30 -1.09
C VAL A 70 16.59 -2.02 -2.43
N ASP A 71 17.16 -3.24 -2.47
CA ASP A 71 17.27 -4.02 -3.71
C ASP A 71 15.92 -4.31 -4.36
N PHE A 72 14.87 -4.54 -3.54
CA PHE A 72 13.53 -4.76 -4.05
C PHE A 72 12.98 -3.51 -4.74
N SER A 73 13.27 -2.34 -4.17
CA SER A 73 12.64 -1.06 -4.54
C SER A 73 13.41 -0.28 -5.61
N LEU A 74 14.64 -0.66 -5.96
CA LEU A 74 15.52 0.10 -6.88
C LEU A 74 14.86 0.38 -8.24
N ALA A 75 14.26 -0.64 -8.87
CA ALA A 75 13.65 -0.48 -10.18
C ALA A 75 12.40 0.41 -10.11
N TYR A 76 11.61 0.26 -9.05
CA TYR A 76 10.46 1.11 -8.77
C TYR A 76 10.87 2.56 -8.55
N LEU A 77 11.89 2.82 -7.71
CA LEU A 77 12.37 4.16 -7.41
C LEU A 77 12.86 4.89 -8.68
N ALA A 78 13.55 4.19 -9.59
CA ALA A 78 13.97 4.77 -10.86
C ALA A 78 12.78 5.20 -11.73
N ARG A 79 11.72 4.37 -11.81
CA ARG A 79 10.49 4.69 -12.54
C ARG A 79 9.70 5.82 -11.88
N LEU A 80 9.65 5.84 -10.55
CA LEU A 80 8.98 6.91 -9.78
C LEU A 80 9.64 8.27 -10.05
N ARG A 81 10.98 8.34 -10.03
CA ARG A 81 11.71 9.57 -10.37
C ARG A 81 11.44 10.05 -11.79
N ALA A 82 11.41 9.13 -12.75
CA ALA A 82 11.05 9.45 -14.13
C ALA A 82 9.64 10.05 -14.22
N LEU A 83 8.65 9.39 -13.61
CA LEU A 83 7.26 9.87 -13.57
C LEU A 83 7.14 11.26 -12.93
N ILE A 84 7.78 11.48 -11.78
CA ILE A 84 7.78 12.78 -11.09
C ILE A 84 8.30 13.87 -12.03
N SER A 85 9.41 13.63 -12.71
CA SER A 85 10.00 14.57 -13.66
C SER A 85 9.12 14.80 -14.89
N GLU A 86 8.61 13.73 -15.50
CA GLU A 86 7.77 13.78 -16.70
C GLU A 86 6.44 14.49 -16.46
N ARG A 87 5.84 14.32 -15.28
CA ARG A 87 4.57 14.94 -14.89
C ARG A 87 4.73 16.29 -14.20
N GLY A 88 5.96 16.72 -13.89
CA GLY A 88 6.22 17.95 -13.16
C GLY A 88 5.71 17.97 -11.73
N LEU A 89 5.62 16.79 -11.09
CA LEU A 89 5.17 16.63 -9.70
C LEU A 89 6.30 17.02 -8.76
N LYS A 90 6.23 18.17 -8.12
CA LYS A 90 7.32 18.70 -7.29
C LYS A 90 7.13 18.42 -5.80
N ARG A 91 5.89 18.43 -5.34
CA ARG A 91 5.55 18.22 -3.92
C ARG A 91 4.92 16.85 -3.76
N MET A 92 5.61 15.97 -3.03
CA MET A 92 5.12 14.63 -2.72
C MET A 92 4.79 14.52 -1.23
N PHE A 93 3.60 14.04 -0.93
CA PHE A 93 3.23 13.58 0.40
C PHE A 93 3.18 12.05 0.41
N ASP A 94 4.15 11.44 1.09
CA ASP A 94 4.29 9.99 1.20
C ASP A 94 3.63 9.51 2.50
N ALA A 95 2.46 8.91 2.40
CA ALA A 95 1.68 8.45 3.55
C ALA A 95 0.93 7.14 3.24
N PRO A 96 1.28 6.02 3.92
CA PRO A 96 2.31 5.92 4.95
C PRO A 96 3.72 5.90 4.35
N CYS A 97 4.66 6.61 4.99
CA CYS A 97 6.06 6.68 4.55
C CYS A 97 6.90 5.48 5.01
N GLY A 98 6.41 4.70 5.99
CA GLY A 98 7.18 3.63 6.60
C GLY A 98 8.49 4.13 7.20
N ASP A 99 9.50 3.25 7.27
CA ASP A 99 10.80 3.54 7.87
C ASP A 99 11.80 4.27 6.95
N LEU A 100 11.36 4.76 5.80
CA LEU A 100 12.16 5.46 4.79
C LEU A 100 13.35 4.64 4.21
N ASN A 101 13.44 3.35 4.49
CA ASN A 101 14.59 2.54 4.09
C ASN A 101 14.92 2.65 2.59
N TRP A 102 13.93 2.55 1.74
CA TRP A 102 14.10 2.69 0.29
C TRP A 102 13.91 4.13 -0.22
N SER A 103 13.09 4.94 0.47
CA SER A 103 12.65 6.26 -0.02
C SER A 103 13.51 7.42 0.47
N ILE A 104 14.45 7.20 1.40
CA ILE A 104 15.30 8.28 1.93
C ILE A 104 16.09 9.02 0.83
N GLY A 105 16.51 8.32 -0.21
CA GLY A 105 17.18 8.93 -1.35
C GLY A 105 16.26 9.84 -2.19
N LEU A 106 14.96 9.60 -2.17
CA LEU A 106 13.95 10.48 -2.77
C LEU A 106 13.64 11.67 -1.85
N ALA A 107 13.55 11.43 -0.55
CA ALA A 107 13.32 12.49 0.44
C ALA A 107 14.46 13.52 0.49
N ARG A 108 15.66 13.15 0.08
CA ARG A 108 16.84 14.02 -0.04
C ARG A 108 17.08 14.55 -1.47
N ASP A 109 16.22 14.24 -2.41
CA ASP A 109 16.35 14.69 -3.80
C ASP A 109 15.97 16.18 -3.89
N PRO A 110 16.87 17.10 -4.31
CA PRO A 110 16.57 18.51 -4.38
C PRO A 110 15.50 18.86 -5.42
N GLY A 111 15.18 17.96 -6.32
CA GLY A 111 14.10 18.11 -7.32
C GLY A 111 12.72 17.81 -6.77
N VAL A 112 12.61 17.29 -5.53
CA VAL A 112 11.36 16.87 -4.90
C VAL A 112 11.22 17.52 -3.53
N THR A 113 10.14 18.25 -3.30
CA THR A 113 9.74 18.65 -1.95
C THR A 113 8.99 17.49 -1.33
N TYR A 114 9.66 16.75 -0.46
CA TYR A 114 9.13 15.55 0.17
C TYR A 114 8.62 15.83 1.59
N ALA A 115 7.44 15.34 1.90
CA ALA A 115 6.93 15.24 3.27
C ALA A 115 6.42 13.82 3.52
N GLY A 116 6.77 13.24 4.67
CA GLY A 116 6.35 11.90 5.07
C GLY A 116 5.33 11.91 6.21
N GLY A 117 4.35 11.03 6.12
CA GLY A 117 3.38 10.78 7.19
C GLY A 117 3.23 9.29 7.49
N ASP A 118 3.12 8.93 8.76
CA ASP A 118 2.79 7.56 9.17
C ASP A 118 1.95 7.59 10.44
N ILE A 119 1.07 6.60 10.59
CA ILE A 119 0.18 6.52 11.75
C ILE A 119 0.93 6.09 13.03
N SER A 120 2.07 5.40 12.90
CA SER A 120 2.88 4.97 14.03
C SER A 120 3.67 6.15 14.61
N ALA A 121 3.27 6.59 15.80
CA ALA A 121 3.94 7.68 16.50
C ALA A 121 5.38 7.32 16.91
N SER A 122 5.63 6.05 17.27
CA SER A 122 6.98 5.59 17.62
C SER A 122 7.91 5.59 16.40
N LEU A 123 7.43 5.13 15.24
CA LEU A 123 8.18 5.21 13.99
C LEU A 123 8.55 6.65 13.63
N ILE A 124 7.60 7.56 13.66
CA ILE A 124 7.86 8.99 13.35
C ILE A 124 8.84 9.62 14.34
N ALA A 125 8.76 9.26 15.63
CA ALA A 125 9.71 9.74 16.62
C ALA A 125 11.14 9.26 16.33
N ASP A 126 11.31 7.99 16.00
CA ASP A 126 12.60 7.40 15.62
C ASP A 126 13.16 8.07 14.36
N LEU A 127 12.32 8.24 13.31
CA LEU A 127 12.73 8.85 12.04
C LEU A 127 13.13 10.32 12.17
N ARG A 128 12.44 11.11 13.02
CA ARG A 128 12.81 12.51 13.29
C ARG A 128 14.18 12.64 13.94
N GLN A 129 14.60 11.64 14.71
CA GLN A 129 15.95 11.61 15.29
C GLN A 129 17.01 11.22 14.24
N LEU A 130 16.68 10.25 13.36
CA LEU A 130 17.61 9.76 12.35
C LEU A 130 17.73 10.70 11.14
N HIS A 131 16.67 11.39 10.80
CA HIS A 131 16.54 12.22 9.60
C HIS A 131 15.91 13.57 9.93
N PRO A 132 16.56 14.41 10.76
CA PRO A 132 16.01 15.71 11.20
C PRO A 132 15.76 16.70 10.07
N GLU A 133 16.37 16.46 8.89
CA GLU A 133 16.18 17.26 7.68
C GLU A 133 14.91 16.93 6.90
N VAL A 134 14.26 15.80 7.20
CA VAL A 134 13.05 15.36 6.48
C VAL A 134 11.81 15.84 7.22
N GLU A 135 10.86 16.43 6.50
CA GLU A 135 9.56 16.80 7.07
C GLU A 135 8.72 15.53 7.32
N LEU A 136 8.45 15.24 8.60
CA LEU A 136 7.76 14.03 9.02
C LEU A 136 6.64 14.36 10.00
N THR A 137 5.50 13.70 9.87
CA THR A 137 4.35 13.90 10.75
C THR A 137 3.65 12.59 11.12
N VAL A 138 3.08 12.51 12.33
CA VAL A 138 2.13 11.44 12.65
C VAL A 138 0.86 11.73 11.87
N PHE A 139 0.42 10.77 11.04
CA PHE A 139 -0.66 11.01 10.08
C PHE A 139 -1.51 9.76 9.85
N ASP A 140 -2.80 9.86 10.13
CA ASP A 140 -3.80 8.85 9.80
C ASP A 140 -4.49 9.21 8.46
N ILE A 141 -4.19 8.46 7.40
CA ILE A 141 -4.77 8.67 6.06
C ILE A 141 -6.30 8.62 6.03
N CYS A 142 -6.92 7.97 7.01
CA CYS A 142 -8.38 7.85 7.12
C CYS A 142 -9.04 9.06 7.81
N LYS A 143 -8.25 9.95 8.48
CA LYS A 143 -8.81 10.93 9.40
C LYS A 143 -8.20 12.33 9.25
N ASP A 144 -6.86 12.40 9.18
CA ASP A 144 -6.17 13.68 9.26
C ASP A 144 -6.23 14.44 7.93
N PRO A 145 -6.39 15.77 7.92
CA PRO A 145 -6.46 16.54 6.70
C PRO A 145 -5.13 16.47 5.94
N PHE A 146 -5.19 16.09 4.67
CA PHE A 146 -4.02 16.05 3.81
C PHE A 146 -3.37 17.43 3.65
N PRO A 147 -2.04 17.52 3.69
CA PRO A 147 -1.33 18.77 3.40
C PRO A 147 -1.42 19.12 1.91
N GLU A 148 -0.96 20.31 1.55
CA GLU A 148 -0.79 20.66 0.15
C GLU A 148 0.33 19.87 -0.50
N ALA A 149 0.00 19.14 -1.58
CA ALA A 149 0.95 18.38 -2.38
C ALA A 149 0.47 18.27 -3.84
N ASP A 150 1.36 17.85 -4.73
CA ASP A 150 1.02 17.55 -6.12
C ASP A 150 0.59 16.09 -6.26
N VAL A 151 1.08 15.23 -5.37
CA VAL A 151 0.74 13.80 -5.36
C VAL A 151 0.76 13.23 -3.93
N TRP A 152 -0.28 12.45 -3.62
CA TRP A 152 -0.26 11.53 -2.49
C TRP A 152 0.36 10.20 -2.94
N HIS A 153 1.44 9.79 -2.31
CA HIS A 153 2.05 8.49 -2.52
C HIS A 153 1.65 7.55 -1.39
N CYS A 154 1.05 6.41 -1.73
CA CYS A 154 0.56 5.41 -0.77
C CYS A 154 0.97 4.01 -1.22
N ARG A 155 2.23 3.68 -0.96
CA ARG A 155 2.80 2.40 -1.35
C ARG A 155 2.66 1.37 -0.23
N ASP A 156 2.27 0.15 -0.60
CA ASP A 156 2.19 -1.04 0.27
C ASP A 156 1.35 -0.86 1.56
N CYS A 157 0.24 -0.11 1.45
CA CYS A 157 -0.63 0.20 2.57
C CYS A 157 -2.04 -0.41 2.44
N LEU A 158 -2.78 -0.07 1.38
CA LEU A 158 -4.21 -0.32 1.28
C LEU A 158 -4.59 -1.80 1.37
N PHE A 159 -3.72 -2.70 0.97
CA PHE A 159 -3.96 -4.13 1.07
C PHE A 159 -3.80 -4.69 2.50
N HIS A 160 -3.40 -3.84 3.46
CA HIS A 160 -3.39 -4.13 4.89
C HIS A 160 -4.59 -3.54 5.64
N LEU A 161 -5.46 -2.79 4.94
CA LEU A 161 -6.61 -2.13 5.53
C LEU A 161 -7.92 -2.83 5.19
N PRO A 162 -8.88 -2.94 6.12
CA PRO A 162 -10.26 -3.30 5.81
C PRO A 162 -10.85 -2.38 4.74
N PHE A 163 -11.83 -2.87 3.97
CA PHE A 163 -12.50 -2.05 2.96
C PHE A 163 -13.10 -0.76 3.53
N ALA A 164 -13.66 -0.82 4.74
CA ALA A 164 -14.18 0.35 5.41
C ALA A 164 -13.13 1.44 5.65
N ASP A 165 -11.88 1.07 5.95
CA ASP A 165 -10.78 2.02 6.13
C ASP A 165 -10.24 2.53 4.80
N ILE A 166 -10.22 1.71 3.74
CA ILE A 166 -9.91 2.18 2.39
C ILE A 166 -10.94 3.24 1.95
N SER A 167 -12.24 3.01 2.20
CA SER A 167 -13.28 4.01 1.92
C SER A 167 -13.00 5.32 2.63
N ARG A 168 -12.73 5.26 3.93
CA ARG A 168 -12.40 6.46 4.73
C ARG A 168 -11.17 7.21 4.20
N ALA A 169 -10.12 6.47 3.82
CA ALA A 169 -8.90 7.07 3.26
C ALA A 169 -9.20 7.77 1.93
N PHE A 170 -9.99 7.16 1.04
CA PHE A 170 -10.37 7.76 -0.23
C PHE A 170 -11.32 8.95 -0.05
N GLU A 171 -12.30 8.87 0.86
CA GLU A 171 -13.17 9.99 1.21
C GLU A 171 -12.37 11.16 1.79
N ASN A 172 -11.36 10.86 2.62
CA ASN A 172 -10.47 11.88 3.17
C ASN A 172 -9.61 12.52 2.09
N PHE A 173 -9.00 11.72 1.20
CA PHE A 173 -8.24 12.22 0.06
C PHE A 173 -9.11 13.03 -0.90
N ALA A 174 -10.33 12.62 -1.16
CA ALA A 174 -11.27 13.34 -2.03
C ALA A 174 -11.55 14.78 -1.55
N ARG A 175 -11.46 15.03 -0.24
CA ARG A 175 -11.61 16.38 0.36
C ARG A 175 -10.36 17.25 0.23
N SER A 176 -9.22 16.67 -0.14
CA SER A 176 -7.96 17.41 -0.30
C SER A 176 -7.91 18.19 -1.62
N SER A 177 -6.90 19.06 -1.76
CA SER A 177 -6.57 19.73 -3.02
C SER A 177 -5.58 18.96 -3.89
N ILE A 178 -5.06 17.82 -3.41
CA ILE A 178 -4.03 17.03 -4.11
C ILE A 178 -4.62 16.46 -5.40
N PRO A 179 -4.03 16.76 -6.59
CA PRO A 179 -4.63 16.34 -7.86
C PRO A 179 -4.45 14.85 -8.18
N TYR A 180 -3.42 14.21 -7.66
CA TYR A 180 -3.06 12.84 -8.01
C TYR A 180 -2.79 11.96 -6.78
N ALA A 181 -3.02 10.65 -6.93
CA ALA A 181 -2.60 9.62 -5.98
C ALA A 181 -1.84 8.51 -6.69
N LEU A 182 -0.71 8.11 -6.11
CA LEU A 182 0.07 6.92 -6.49
C LEU A 182 -0.24 5.81 -5.48
N LEU A 183 -0.97 4.79 -5.91
CA LEU A 183 -1.51 3.76 -5.02
C LEU A 183 -1.05 2.36 -5.45
N THR A 184 -0.63 1.53 -4.49
CA THR A 184 -0.33 0.12 -4.78
C THR A 184 -1.60 -0.64 -5.16
N THR A 185 -1.54 -1.36 -6.28
CA THR A 185 -2.57 -2.27 -6.76
C THR A 185 -1.96 -3.58 -7.27
N HIS A 186 -2.65 -4.70 -7.04
CA HIS A 186 -2.27 -5.99 -7.61
C HIS A 186 -3.12 -6.21 -8.87
N ARG A 187 -2.51 -6.05 -10.04
CA ARG A 187 -3.24 -6.27 -11.31
C ARG A 187 -3.51 -7.75 -11.53
N ALA A 188 -4.70 -8.13 -11.13
CA ALA A 188 -5.18 -9.49 -11.25
C ALA A 188 -5.82 -9.69 -12.63
N ARG A 189 -5.51 -10.83 -13.25
CA ARG A 189 -6.28 -11.31 -14.40
C ARG A 189 -7.65 -11.84 -13.93
N TRP A 190 -8.47 -12.33 -14.84
CA TRP A 190 -9.77 -12.95 -14.56
C TRP A 190 -9.73 -13.92 -13.35
N LEU A 191 -10.88 -14.19 -12.74
CA LEU A 191 -11.12 -15.06 -11.56
C LEU A 191 -10.54 -14.56 -10.22
N HIS A 192 -9.95 -13.38 -10.14
CA HIS A 192 -9.60 -12.78 -8.84
C HIS A 192 -10.81 -12.04 -8.26
N ARG A 193 -10.98 -12.16 -6.95
CA ARG A 193 -11.93 -11.39 -6.14
C ARG A 193 -11.17 -10.74 -4.99
N ASN A 194 -11.42 -9.44 -4.80
CA ASN A 194 -10.97 -8.79 -3.57
C ASN A 194 -11.70 -9.40 -2.37
N LEU A 195 -10.96 -9.78 -1.34
CA LEU A 195 -11.51 -10.21 -0.05
C LEU A 195 -11.25 -9.13 0.98
N ASP A 196 -12.10 -9.03 1.99
CA ASP A 196 -11.80 -8.18 3.11
C ASP A 196 -10.73 -8.79 4.01
N VAL A 197 -10.08 -7.98 4.83
CA VAL A 197 -9.00 -8.37 5.73
C VAL A 197 -9.12 -7.60 7.04
N SER A 198 -8.71 -8.22 8.15
CA SER A 198 -8.55 -7.49 9.40
C SER A 198 -7.37 -6.50 9.29
N LEU A 199 -7.42 -5.45 10.07
CA LEU A 199 -6.42 -4.40 10.11
C LEU A 199 -5.00 -4.97 10.30
N GLY A 200 -4.04 -4.54 9.48
CA GLY A 200 -2.66 -5.04 9.48
C GLY A 200 -2.50 -6.45 8.88
N GLY A 201 -3.57 -7.09 8.43
CA GLY A 201 -3.50 -8.36 7.69
C GLY A 201 -3.01 -8.17 6.26
N PHE A 202 -3.10 -9.20 5.43
CA PHE A 202 -2.63 -9.15 4.04
C PHE A 202 -3.62 -9.79 3.06
N ARG A 203 -3.82 -9.16 1.90
CA ARG A 203 -4.47 -9.72 0.72
C ARG A 203 -3.88 -9.18 -0.57
N PHE A 204 -4.06 -9.89 -1.69
CA PHE A 204 -3.91 -9.26 -3.00
C PHE A 204 -5.12 -8.37 -3.27
N LEU A 205 -4.88 -7.10 -3.52
CA LEU A 205 -5.89 -6.07 -3.70
C LEU A 205 -5.77 -5.46 -5.10
N ASP A 206 -6.81 -5.65 -5.91
CA ASP A 206 -6.93 -5.01 -7.22
C ASP A 206 -7.89 -3.82 -7.11
N LEU A 207 -7.37 -2.61 -7.18
CA LEU A 207 -8.16 -1.38 -6.98
C LEU A 207 -9.19 -1.13 -8.08
N GLU A 208 -9.03 -1.74 -9.26
CA GLU A 208 -9.97 -1.63 -10.38
C GLU A 208 -11.16 -2.59 -10.25
N ARG A 209 -11.10 -3.54 -9.30
CA ARG A 209 -12.15 -4.53 -9.08
C ARG A 209 -13.06 -4.18 -7.90
N PRO A 210 -14.31 -4.69 -7.93
CA PRO A 210 -15.19 -4.55 -6.77
C PRO A 210 -14.53 -5.07 -5.46
N PRO A 211 -14.87 -4.47 -4.30
CA PRO A 211 -15.85 -3.39 -4.12
C PRO A 211 -15.31 -1.99 -4.42
N ILE A 212 -14.03 -1.82 -4.76
CA ILE A 212 -13.40 -0.51 -4.96
C ILE A 212 -13.77 0.07 -6.34
N GLY A 213 -13.39 -0.61 -7.43
CA GLY A 213 -13.84 -0.29 -8.76
C GLY A 213 -13.33 1.04 -9.32
N LEU A 214 -12.08 1.42 -9.02
CA LEU A 214 -11.44 2.55 -9.70
C LEU A 214 -11.42 2.31 -11.21
N ALA A 215 -11.46 3.38 -11.99
CA ALA A 215 -11.13 3.34 -13.40
C ALA A 215 -9.67 2.87 -13.60
N GLU A 216 -9.30 2.54 -14.83
CA GLU A 216 -7.92 2.23 -15.17
C GLU A 216 -7.00 3.40 -14.78
N ALA A 217 -5.83 3.11 -14.18
CA ALA A 217 -4.87 4.13 -13.83
C ALA A 217 -4.30 4.81 -15.08
N GLU A 218 -3.94 6.09 -14.98
CA GLU A 218 -3.28 6.82 -16.07
C GLU A 218 -1.91 6.24 -16.40
N GLU A 219 -1.24 5.67 -15.40
CA GLU A 219 0.06 5.02 -15.55
C GLU A 219 0.26 3.94 -14.48
N TYR A 220 1.06 2.91 -14.80
CA TYR A 220 1.43 1.83 -13.88
C TYR A 220 2.93 1.67 -13.79
N LEU A 221 3.46 1.81 -12.60
CA LEU A 221 4.86 1.56 -12.27
C LEU A 221 4.99 0.13 -11.74
N PRO A 222 5.72 -0.78 -12.43
CA PRO A 222 5.96 -2.12 -11.92
C PRO A 222 6.70 -2.10 -10.58
N ASP A 223 6.20 -2.84 -9.61
CA ASP A 223 6.75 -2.95 -8.26
C ASP A 223 6.70 -4.40 -7.77
N TYR A 224 7.31 -5.30 -8.54
CA TYR A 224 7.36 -6.73 -8.26
C TYR A 224 8.49 -7.43 -9.01
N ARG A 225 8.92 -8.59 -8.52
CA ARG A 225 9.89 -9.45 -9.21
C ARG A 225 9.18 -10.28 -10.29
N LYS A 226 9.51 -10.06 -11.55
CA LYS A 226 8.92 -10.82 -12.66
C LYS A 226 9.20 -12.32 -12.51
N GLY A 227 8.16 -13.14 -12.71
CA GLY A 227 8.26 -14.60 -12.71
C GLY A 227 8.10 -15.27 -11.35
N SER A 228 8.12 -14.53 -10.24
CA SER A 228 7.95 -15.07 -8.89
C SER A 228 6.76 -14.48 -8.15
N ASP A 229 6.53 -13.16 -8.28
CA ASP A 229 5.53 -12.45 -7.50
C ASP A 229 4.21 -12.31 -8.26
N PHE A 230 3.12 -12.12 -7.51
CA PHE A 230 1.87 -11.66 -8.08
C PHE A 230 2.08 -10.23 -8.63
N PRO A 231 1.63 -9.93 -9.88
CA PRO A 231 1.86 -8.64 -10.49
C PRO A 231 1.33 -7.49 -9.65
N ARG A 232 2.25 -6.73 -9.06
CA ARG A 232 2.01 -5.56 -8.22
C ARG A 232 2.53 -4.32 -8.92
N TYR A 233 1.75 -3.27 -8.89
CA TYR A 233 2.07 -1.99 -9.48
C TYR A 233 1.74 -0.87 -8.51
N VAL A 234 2.36 0.28 -8.69
CA VAL A 234 1.86 1.53 -8.16
C VAL A 234 1.23 2.27 -9.33
N GLY A 235 -0.08 2.44 -9.28
CA GLY A 235 -0.85 3.14 -10.31
C GLY A 235 -1.02 4.62 -9.98
N LEU A 236 -1.02 5.47 -11.00
CA LEU A 236 -1.34 6.89 -10.89
C LEU A 236 -2.81 7.12 -11.22
N TRP A 237 -3.57 7.65 -10.27
CA TRP A 237 -4.96 8.06 -10.46
C TRP A 237 -5.13 9.55 -10.19
N SER A 238 -5.95 10.21 -11.00
CA SER A 238 -6.41 11.54 -10.66
C SER A 238 -7.36 11.50 -9.45
N ARG A 239 -7.41 12.60 -8.68
CA ARG A 239 -8.40 12.75 -7.60
C ARG A 239 -9.83 12.62 -8.13
N ALA A 240 -10.08 13.10 -9.35
CA ALA A 240 -11.40 13.00 -9.99
C ALA A 240 -11.85 11.53 -10.15
N ALA A 241 -10.95 10.63 -10.59
CA ALA A 241 -11.26 9.21 -10.73
C ALA A 241 -11.60 8.54 -9.38
N ILE A 242 -10.92 8.94 -8.30
CA ILE A 242 -11.22 8.45 -6.95
C ILE A 242 -12.57 8.98 -6.45
N VAL A 243 -12.86 10.27 -6.68
CA VAL A 243 -14.16 10.88 -6.34
C VAL A 243 -15.31 10.21 -7.08
N GLU A 244 -15.14 9.91 -8.36
CA GLU A 244 -16.13 9.20 -9.17
C GLU A 244 -16.40 7.78 -8.63
N ALA A 245 -15.36 7.05 -8.27
CA ALA A 245 -15.50 5.71 -7.72
C ALA A 245 -16.28 5.71 -6.39
N ILE A 246 -16.01 6.67 -5.49
CA ILE A 246 -16.75 6.86 -4.25
C ILE A 246 -18.23 7.21 -4.55
N GLY A 247 -18.45 8.18 -5.44
CA GLY A 247 -19.80 8.69 -5.77
C GLY A 247 -20.67 7.68 -6.52
N SER A 248 -20.08 6.67 -7.17
CA SER A 248 -20.81 5.65 -7.93
C SER A 248 -21.56 4.64 -7.05
N GLY A 249 -21.41 4.70 -5.72
CA GLY A 249 -22.00 3.74 -4.78
C GLY A 249 -21.43 2.32 -4.91
N LYS A 250 -20.45 2.11 -5.78
CA LYS A 250 -19.78 0.80 -5.93
C LYS A 250 -18.94 0.44 -4.71
N PHE A 251 -18.46 1.46 -4.00
CA PHE A 251 -17.72 1.33 -2.75
C PHE A 251 -18.67 1.20 -1.56
N THR A 252 -19.61 0.27 -1.64
CA THR A 252 -20.42 -0.07 -0.46
C THR A 252 -19.63 -1.10 0.36
N ALA A 253 -19.21 -0.70 1.56
CA ALA A 253 -18.75 -1.65 2.56
C ALA A 253 -19.86 -2.70 2.75
N ALA A 254 -19.62 -3.90 2.23
CA ALA A 254 -20.48 -5.05 2.48
C ALA A 254 -20.26 -5.54 3.91
#